data_113e12f0911a96b66ae9507bfa54e9e5
#
_entry.id   113e12f0911a96b66ae9507bfa54e9e5
#
_cell.length_a   1.000
_cell.length_b   1.000
_cell.length_c   1.000
_cell.angle_alpha   90.00
_cell.angle_beta   90.00
_cell.angle_gamma   90.00
#
_symmetry.space_group_name_H-M   'P 1'
#
loop_
_entity.id
_entity.type
_entity.pdbx_description
1 polymer ?
#
loop_
_entity_poly.entity_id
_entity_poly.type
_entity_poly.pdbx_seq_one_letter_code
_entity_poly.pdbx_strand_id
1 'polypeptide(L)'
;MPMFYMMVGLPGSGKSFTAESIPNAVVHSSDAIRAEVLGDENDQTQQDLVFQTLHKRVLQDLVDGKDVVYDATNINYKRRIGFLNRVRALHKHDLRTVCLFMATPYEVCLERNNNRERSVPESVIQRMYFKFDVPMMAEGWDEIRIVGDEDRHDQIDTLMLRLSKLEHDNPHHEYTVGQHSMTAWQYLISHYKDADAVLLRATLLHDIGKEKTKVFHDIKGNPTEIAHFYHHERVGAYDSFCYTGDLSPNQRLTVALLIRW
;
A
#
# COMPACT_ATOMS: atom_id res chain seq x y z
N MET A 1 27.77 -3.39 -8.11
CA MET A 1 26.51 -4.16 -8.01
C MET A 1 25.39 -3.18 -8.21
N PRO A 2 24.64 -3.26 -9.32
CA PRO A 2 23.54 -2.33 -9.58
C PRO A 2 22.41 -2.50 -8.56
N MET A 3 21.68 -1.41 -8.33
CA MET A 3 20.53 -1.36 -7.44
C MET A 3 19.27 -1.18 -8.27
N PHE A 4 18.24 -2.00 -7.98
CA PHE A 4 16.92 -1.82 -8.52
C PHE A 4 15.96 -1.33 -7.43
N TYR A 5 15.42 -0.14 -7.61
CA TYR A 5 14.42 0.46 -6.72
C TYR A 5 13.05 0.44 -7.39
N MET A 6 12.04 -0.07 -6.72
CA MET A 6 10.64 0.03 -7.17
C MET A 6 9.85 0.90 -6.21
N MET A 7 9.30 1.99 -6.72
CA MET A 7 8.36 2.81 -5.97
C MET A 7 7.02 2.10 -5.85
N VAL A 8 6.43 2.09 -4.65
CA VAL A 8 5.10 1.54 -4.39
C VAL A 8 4.30 2.54 -3.58
N GLY A 9 3.16 3.03 -4.11
CA GLY A 9 2.35 4.02 -3.39
C GLY A 9 1.23 4.60 -4.24
N LEU A 10 0.27 5.25 -3.57
CA LEU A 10 -0.87 5.93 -4.20
C LEU A 10 -0.42 7.19 -4.97
N PRO A 11 -1.21 7.70 -5.93
CA PRO A 11 -1.03 9.07 -6.43
C PRO A 11 -1.03 10.05 -5.25
N GLY A 12 -0.16 11.06 -5.27
CA GLY A 12 -0.02 12.00 -4.15
C GLY A 12 0.87 11.54 -3.00
N SER A 13 1.37 10.30 -2.99
CA SER A 13 2.18 9.76 -1.88
C SER A 13 3.63 10.26 -1.83
N GLY A 14 4.10 11.05 -2.80
CA GLY A 14 5.48 11.58 -2.82
C GLY A 14 6.49 10.72 -3.58
N LYS A 15 6.07 9.69 -4.32
CA LYS A 15 6.94 8.76 -5.07
C LYS A 15 8.00 9.47 -5.93
N SER A 16 7.58 10.38 -6.81
CA SER A 16 8.50 11.01 -7.77
C SER A 16 9.53 11.88 -7.07
N PHE A 17 9.14 12.60 -6.01
CA PHE A 17 10.08 13.36 -5.18
C PHE A 17 11.14 12.43 -4.54
N THR A 18 10.71 11.29 -3.98
CA THR A 18 11.63 10.30 -3.40
C THR A 18 12.49 9.64 -4.49
N ALA A 19 11.92 9.32 -5.65
CA ALA A 19 12.65 8.72 -6.77
C ALA A 19 13.80 9.62 -7.25
N GLU A 20 13.53 10.92 -7.40
CA GLU A 20 14.52 11.92 -7.83
C GLU A 20 15.61 12.19 -6.78
N SER A 21 15.33 11.91 -5.50
CA SER A 21 16.31 12.06 -4.42
C SER A 21 17.35 10.95 -4.34
N ILE A 22 17.19 9.84 -5.09
CA ILE A 22 18.14 8.72 -5.09
C ILE A 22 19.35 9.08 -5.94
N PRO A 23 20.53 9.24 -5.34
CA PRO A 23 21.70 9.73 -6.07
C PRO A 23 22.18 8.72 -7.11
N ASN A 24 22.56 9.22 -8.28
CA ASN A 24 23.16 8.47 -9.40
C ASN A 24 22.25 7.39 -10.01
N ALA A 25 20.98 7.29 -9.63
CA ALA A 25 20.04 6.34 -10.21
C ALA A 25 19.33 6.93 -11.42
N VAL A 26 19.09 6.10 -12.45
CA VAL A 26 18.28 6.46 -13.62
C VAL A 26 16.81 6.24 -13.26
N VAL A 27 16.01 7.30 -13.32
CA VAL A 27 14.59 7.23 -13.01
C VAL A 27 13.79 6.98 -14.30
N HIS A 28 13.02 5.89 -14.31
CA HIS A 28 12.03 5.61 -15.36
C HIS A 28 10.63 5.74 -14.78
N SER A 29 9.95 6.82 -15.15
CA SER A 29 8.56 7.11 -14.72
C SER A 29 7.54 6.66 -15.77
N SER A 30 6.48 5.98 -15.32
CA SER A 30 5.37 5.60 -16.19
C SER A 30 4.66 6.81 -16.79
N ASP A 31 4.61 7.94 -16.08
CA ASP A 31 3.95 9.15 -16.56
C ASP A 31 4.82 9.87 -17.61
N ALA A 32 6.14 9.96 -17.38
CA ALA A 32 7.08 10.52 -18.36
C ALA A 32 7.11 9.71 -19.67
N ILE A 33 7.13 8.38 -19.57
CA ILE A 33 7.09 7.52 -20.76
C ILE A 33 5.75 7.66 -21.49
N ARG A 34 4.66 7.81 -20.77
CA ARG A 34 3.34 8.04 -21.39
C ARG A 34 3.30 9.34 -22.15
N ALA A 35 3.80 10.43 -21.57
CA ALA A 35 3.94 11.72 -22.27
C ALA A 35 4.80 11.62 -23.53
N GLU A 36 5.92 10.91 -23.46
CA GLU A 36 6.83 10.71 -24.61
C GLU A 36 6.19 9.88 -25.74
N VAL A 37 5.54 8.75 -25.39
CA VAL A 37 5.07 7.76 -26.38
C VAL A 37 3.70 8.12 -26.96
N LEU A 38 2.82 8.72 -26.15
CA LEU A 38 1.43 9.03 -26.50
C LEU A 38 1.19 10.54 -26.68
N GLY A 39 2.16 11.40 -26.35
CA GLY A 39 2.03 12.86 -26.43
C GLY A 39 1.23 13.49 -25.27
N ASP A 40 0.59 12.70 -24.44
CA ASP A 40 -0.15 13.15 -23.25
C ASP A 40 0.03 12.17 -22.10
N GLU A 41 0.52 12.66 -20.98
CA GLU A 41 0.70 11.86 -19.76
C GLU A 41 -0.63 11.36 -19.15
N ASN A 42 -1.77 11.90 -19.56
CA ASN A 42 -3.10 11.48 -19.11
C ASN A 42 -3.71 10.39 -19.99
N ASP A 43 -3.14 10.13 -21.17
CA ASP A 43 -3.66 9.12 -22.07
C ASP A 43 -3.52 7.71 -21.50
N GLN A 44 -4.64 7.09 -21.18
CA GLN A 44 -4.71 5.73 -20.62
C GLN A 44 -5.06 4.67 -21.68
N THR A 45 -5.14 5.03 -22.95
CA THR A 45 -5.64 4.15 -24.02
C THR A 45 -4.66 3.04 -24.38
N GLN A 46 -3.33 3.26 -24.21
CA GLN A 46 -2.28 2.31 -24.57
C GLN A 46 -1.38 1.94 -23.39
N GLN A 47 -1.97 1.56 -22.27
CA GLN A 47 -1.26 1.18 -21.06
C GLN A 47 -0.18 0.11 -21.28
N ASP A 48 -0.49 -0.91 -22.10
CA ASP A 48 0.43 -2.01 -22.38
C ASP A 48 1.71 -1.52 -23.08
N LEU A 49 1.59 -0.59 -24.05
CA LEU A 49 2.72 0.01 -24.74
C LEU A 49 3.62 0.80 -23.79
N VAL A 50 3.00 1.61 -22.91
CA VAL A 50 3.72 2.39 -21.89
C VAL A 50 4.51 1.46 -20.96
N PHE A 51 3.87 0.43 -20.41
CA PHE A 51 4.53 -0.50 -19.50
C PHE A 51 5.55 -1.42 -20.16
N GLN A 52 5.33 -1.83 -21.42
CA GLN A 52 6.34 -2.56 -22.21
C GLN A 52 7.58 -1.69 -22.41
N THR A 53 7.42 -0.42 -22.78
CA THR A 53 8.52 0.52 -22.95
C THR A 53 9.26 0.76 -21.66
N LEU A 54 8.53 1.00 -20.55
CA LEU A 54 9.07 1.16 -19.22
C LEU A 54 9.91 -0.05 -18.79
N HIS A 55 9.34 -1.25 -18.91
CA HIS A 55 10.02 -2.49 -18.57
C HIS A 55 11.30 -2.69 -19.38
N LYS A 56 11.24 -2.44 -20.71
CA LYS A 56 12.40 -2.57 -21.60
C LYS A 56 13.54 -1.65 -21.18
N ARG A 57 13.26 -0.37 -20.87
CA ARG A 57 14.26 0.60 -20.46
C ARG A 57 14.89 0.24 -19.12
N VAL A 58 14.06 -0.08 -18.10
CA VAL A 58 14.53 -0.51 -16.79
C VAL A 58 15.46 -1.72 -16.91
N LEU A 59 15.06 -2.76 -17.66
CA LEU A 59 15.85 -3.96 -17.82
C LEU A 59 17.17 -3.69 -18.55
N GLN A 60 17.16 -2.82 -19.59
CA GLN A 60 18.35 -2.46 -20.33
C GLN A 60 19.37 -1.72 -19.45
N ASP A 61 18.93 -0.70 -18.71
CA ASP A 61 19.84 0.07 -17.85
C ASP A 61 20.42 -0.78 -16.71
N LEU A 62 19.66 -1.75 -16.18
CA LEU A 62 20.20 -2.72 -15.23
C LEU A 62 21.26 -3.62 -15.86
N VAL A 63 21.06 -4.09 -17.10
CA VAL A 63 22.07 -4.85 -17.86
C VAL A 63 23.34 -4.02 -18.10
N ASP A 64 23.18 -2.71 -18.34
CA ASP A 64 24.29 -1.76 -18.48
C ASP A 64 25.00 -1.44 -17.15
N GLY A 65 24.56 -2.04 -16.04
CA GLY A 65 25.17 -1.89 -14.72
C GLY A 65 24.80 -0.61 -13.97
N LYS A 66 23.72 0.08 -14.39
CA LYS A 66 23.24 1.32 -13.74
C LYS A 66 22.31 1.01 -12.56
N ASP A 67 22.27 1.91 -11.60
CA ASP A 67 21.23 1.94 -10.58
C ASP A 67 19.95 2.50 -11.21
N VAL A 68 18.79 1.85 -10.97
CA VAL A 68 17.55 2.19 -11.66
C VAL A 68 16.40 2.33 -10.68
N VAL A 69 15.60 3.39 -10.85
CA VAL A 69 14.33 3.59 -10.15
C VAL A 69 13.17 3.37 -11.13
N TYR A 70 12.28 2.46 -10.76
CA TYR A 70 11.01 2.21 -11.44
C TYR A 70 9.90 3.00 -10.73
N ASP A 71 9.53 4.17 -11.28
CA ASP A 71 8.48 5.04 -10.73
C ASP A 71 7.14 4.80 -11.40
N ALA A 72 6.28 4.07 -10.69
CA ALA A 72 4.87 3.88 -10.98
C ALA A 72 4.13 3.57 -9.67
N THR A 73 2.80 3.45 -9.68
CA THR A 73 2.04 3.16 -8.46
C THR A 73 2.32 1.78 -7.87
N ASN A 74 2.53 0.76 -8.72
CA ASN A 74 2.93 -0.62 -8.37
C ASN A 74 2.13 -1.26 -7.21
N ILE A 75 0.84 -0.93 -7.10
CA ILE A 75 -0.02 -1.32 -5.96
C ILE A 75 -0.41 -2.80 -5.96
N ASN A 76 -0.22 -3.53 -7.05
CA ASN A 76 -0.63 -4.93 -7.19
C ASN A 76 0.55 -5.87 -7.00
N TYR A 77 0.46 -6.78 -6.01
CA TYR A 77 1.55 -7.69 -5.65
C TYR A 77 1.92 -8.67 -6.78
N LYS A 78 0.94 -9.19 -7.56
CA LYS A 78 1.22 -10.12 -8.66
C LYS A 78 2.05 -9.46 -9.76
N ARG A 79 1.75 -8.19 -10.07
CA ARG A 79 2.53 -7.42 -11.05
C ARG A 79 3.94 -7.13 -10.54
N ARG A 80 4.10 -6.79 -9.24
CA ARG A 80 5.42 -6.61 -8.62
C ARG A 80 6.25 -7.87 -8.70
N ILE A 81 5.73 -9.01 -8.26
CA ILE A 81 6.41 -10.32 -8.34
C ILE A 81 6.78 -10.66 -9.78
N GLY A 82 5.84 -10.48 -10.73
CA GLY A 82 6.10 -10.78 -12.14
C GLY A 82 7.24 -9.95 -12.72
N PHE A 83 7.34 -8.67 -12.39
CA PHE A 83 8.44 -7.84 -12.84
C PHE A 83 9.75 -8.12 -12.09
N LEU A 84 9.69 -8.30 -10.78
CA LEU A 84 10.85 -8.65 -9.94
C LEU A 84 11.51 -9.95 -10.41
N ASN A 85 10.74 -10.96 -10.78
CA ASN A 85 11.27 -12.20 -11.36
C ASN A 85 12.03 -11.97 -12.67
N ARG A 86 11.55 -11.05 -13.52
CA ARG A 86 12.27 -10.65 -14.75
C ARG A 86 13.57 -9.95 -14.44
N VAL A 87 13.59 -9.03 -13.48
CA VAL A 87 14.79 -8.32 -13.01
C VAL A 87 15.81 -9.32 -12.48
N ARG A 88 15.40 -10.26 -11.64
CA ARG A 88 16.29 -11.28 -11.05
C ARG A 88 16.82 -12.28 -12.07
N ALA A 89 16.07 -12.56 -13.13
CA ALA A 89 16.52 -13.46 -14.21
C ALA A 89 17.71 -12.89 -14.99
N LEU A 90 17.88 -11.55 -15.02
CA LEU A 90 19.00 -10.90 -15.72
C LEU A 90 20.32 -11.00 -14.94
N HIS A 91 20.26 -10.92 -13.62
CA HIS A 91 21.42 -10.82 -12.74
C HIS A 91 21.33 -11.85 -11.62
N LYS A 92 21.79 -13.07 -11.87
CA LYS A 92 21.62 -14.19 -10.93
C LYS A 92 22.20 -13.97 -9.53
N HIS A 93 23.19 -13.08 -9.34
CA HIS A 93 23.88 -12.90 -8.04
C HIS A 93 24.39 -11.49 -7.73
N ASP A 94 24.30 -10.54 -8.67
CA ASP A 94 24.97 -9.22 -8.54
C ASP A 94 23.99 -8.04 -8.60
N LEU A 95 22.73 -8.22 -8.20
CA LEU A 95 21.72 -7.18 -8.17
C LEU A 95 21.07 -7.13 -6.79
N ARG A 96 20.90 -5.94 -6.24
CA ARG A 96 20.09 -5.74 -5.03
C ARG A 96 18.77 -5.08 -5.40
N THR A 97 17.67 -5.61 -4.85
CA THR A 97 16.31 -5.15 -5.12
C THR A 97 15.69 -4.51 -3.88
N VAL A 98 15.26 -3.27 -4.00
CA VAL A 98 14.70 -2.47 -2.91
C VAL A 98 13.29 -2.01 -3.29
N CYS A 99 12.31 -2.35 -2.47
CA CYS A 99 10.98 -1.78 -2.55
C CYS A 99 10.91 -0.51 -1.69
N LEU A 100 10.57 0.63 -2.29
CA LEU A 100 10.33 1.88 -1.59
C LEU A 100 8.81 2.05 -1.41
N PHE A 101 8.31 1.63 -0.27
CA PHE A 101 6.90 1.68 0.05
C PHE A 101 6.54 3.02 0.68
N MET A 102 5.74 3.82 -0.05
CA MET A 102 5.22 5.09 0.41
C MET A 102 3.99 4.85 1.30
N ALA A 103 4.19 4.80 2.62
CA ALA A 103 3.13 4.59 3.62
C ALA A 103 2.38 5.90 3.97
N THR A 104 2.33 6.84 3.04
CA THR A 104 1.64 8.13 3.20
C THR A 104 0.14 7.89 3.42
N PRO A 105 -0.49 8.45 4.47
CA PRO A 105 -1.91 8.30 4.73
C PRO A 105 -2.78 8.69 3.53
N TYR A 106 -3.90 7.98 3.34
CA TYR A 106 -4.80 8.17 2.18
C TYR A 106 -5.29 9.61 2.05
N GLU A 107 -5.66 10.25 3.16
CA GLU A 107 -6.15 11.64 3.19
C GLU A 107 -5.07 12.62 2.75
N VAL A 108 -3.82 12.38 3.13
CA VAL A 108 -2.66 13.19 2.70
C VAL A 108 -2.40 13.01 1.20
N CYS A 109 -2.58 11.79 0.70
CA CYS A 109 -2.49 11.54 -0.74
C CYS A 109 -3.54 12.32 -1.51
N LEU A 110 -4.79 12.37 -1.03
CA LEU A 110 -5.87 13.15 -1.63
C LEU A 110 -5.58 14.65 -1.57
N GLU A 111 -5.21 15.18 -0.41
CA GLU A 111 -4.87 16.59 -0.22
C GLU A 111 -3.75 17.01 -1.19
N ARG A 112 -2.65 16.25 -1.23
CA ARG A 112 -1.54 16.56 -2.13
C ARG A 112 -1.92 16.43 -3.60
N ASN A 113 -2.79 15.45 -3.95
CA ASN A 113 -3.28 15.30 -5.31
C ASN A 113 -4.14 16.48 -5.75
N ASN A 114 -5.01 17.01 -4.87
CA ASN A 114 -5.90 18.12 -5.17
C ASN A 114 -5.15 19.46 -5.30
N ASN A 115 -3.98 19.58 -4.67
CA ASN A 115 -3.12 20.76 -4.74
C ASN A 115 -2.14 20.75 -5.94
N ARG A 116 -2.20 19.73 -6.82
CA ARG A 116 -1.37 19.67 -8.04
C ARG A 116 -2.08 20.33 -9.21
N GLU A 117 -1.31 20.90 -10.13
CA GLU A 117 -1.82 21.36 -11.43
C GLU A 117 -2.51 20.23 -12.19
N ARG A 118 -1.93 19.01 -12.10
CA ARG A 118 -2.50 17.78 -12.61
C ARG A 118 -3.00 16.90 -11.46
N SER A 119 -4.30 16.76 -11.34
CA SER A 119 -4.93 15.87 -10.35
C SER A 119 -5.46 14.59 -10.99
N VAL A 120 -5.32 13.46 -10.28
CA VAL A 120 -6.00 12.21 -10.60
C VAL A 120 -7.41 12.25 -9.98
N PRO A 121 -8.47 11.82 -10.69
CA PRO A 121 -9.81 11.79 -10.10
C PRO A 121 -9.83 11.01 -8.77
N GLU A 122 -10.49 11.56 -7.75
CA GLU A 122 -10.55 10.96 -6.41
C GLU A 122 -11.08 9.51 -6.46
N SER A 123 -12.11 9.24 -7.27
CA SER A 123 -12.65 7.88 -7.45
C SER A 123 -11.61 6.86 -7.97
N VAL A 124 -10.61 7.33 -8.73
CA VAL A 124 -9.51 6.49 -9.20
C VAL A 124 -8.54 6.20 -8.06
N ILE A 125 -8.20 7.21 -7.25
CA ILE A 125 -7.31 7.04 -6.09
C ILE A 125 -7.98 6.13 -5.06
N GLN A 126 -9.28 6.33 -4.78
CA GLN A 126 -10.05 5.49 -3.88
C GLN A 126 -10.06 4.02 -4.35
N ARG A 127 -10.31 3.78 -5.64
CA ARG A 127 -10.24 2.42 -6.21
C ARG A 127 -8.85 1.80 -6.09
N MET A 128 -7.78 2.60 -6.25
CA MET A 128 -6.41 2.13 -6.03
C MET A 128 -6.16 1.79 -4.56
N TYR A 129 -6.64 2.61 -3.64
CA TYR A 129 -6.53 2.40 -2.20
C TYR A 129 -7.24 1.11 -1.75
N PHE A 130 -8.47 0.88 -2.20
CA PHE A 130 -9.23 -0.36 -1.89
C PHE A 130 -8.59 -1.63 -2.49
N LYS A 131 -7.75 -1.49 -3.50
CA LYS A 131 -7.04 -2.59 -4.16
C LYS A 131 -5.55 -2.61 -3.85
N PHE A 132 -5.11 -1.82 -2.89
CA PHE A 132 -3.69 -1.72 -2.54
C PHE A 132 -3.22 -2.99 -1.84
N ASP A 133 -2.22 -3.64 -2.40
CA ASP A 133 -1.50 -4.73 -1.74
C ASP A 133 -0.21 -4.19 -1.14
N VAL A 134 -0.13 -4.11 0.19
CA VAL A 134 1.09 -3.73 0.91
C VAL A 134 2.23 -4.67 0.51
N PRO A 135 3.44 -4.14 0.20
CA PRO A 135 4.59 -4.98 -0.15
C PRO A 135 4.99 -5.91 0.99
N MET A 136 5.43 -7.12 0.65
CA MET A 136 5.84 -8.14 1.60
C MET A 136 7.20 -8.73 1.23
N MET A 137 8.03 -9.07 2.22
CA MET A 137 9.32 -9.75 1.99
C MET A 137 9.16 -11.06 1.21
N ALA A 138 8.03 -11.76 1.39
CA ALA A 138 7.70 -12.97 0.65
C ALA A 138 7.54 -12.76 -0.88
N GLU A 139 7.43 -11.52 -1.36
CA GLU A 139 7.51 -11.20 -2.80
C GLU A 139 8.90 -11.42 -3.37
N GLY A 140 9.93 -11.52 -2.51
CA GLY A 140 11.31 -11.78 -2.88
C GLY A 140 12.21 -10.51 -2.89
N TRP A 141 11.83 -9.43 -2.25
CA TRP A 141 12.68 -8.24 -2.07
C TRP A 141 13.89 -8.53 -1.19
N ASP A 142 15.03 -7.91 -1.51
CA ASP A 142 16.19 -7.93 -0.60
C ASP A 142 15.99 -6.92 0.55
N GLU A 143 15.18 -5.88 0.29
CA GLU A 143 14.86 -4.85 1.28
C GLU A 143 13.52 -4.20 0.96
N ILE A 144 12.72 -3.90 2.00
CA ILE A 144 11.56 -3.00 1.92
C ILE A 144 11.82 -1.82 2.84
N ARG A 145 11.85 -0.61 2.29
CA ARG A 145 11.91 0.64 3.05
C ARG A 145 10.54 1.28 3.10
N ILE A 146 10.08 1.58 4.30
CA ILE A 146 8.86 2.35 4.55
C ILE A 146 9.24 3.82 4.52
N VAL A 147 8.54 4.63 3.72
CA VAL A 147 8.82 6.06 3.51
C VAL A 147 7.52 6.86 3.66
N GLY A 148 7.62 8.09 4.17
CA GLY A 148 6.51 9.06 4.16
C GLY A 148 5.51 8.93 5.31
N ASP A 149 5.90 8.26 6.39
CA ASP A 149 5.10 8.08 7.59
C ASP A 149 5.66 8.77 8.84
N GLU A 150 6.79 9.46 8.70
CA GLU A 150 7.60 9.98 9.82
C GLU A 150 6.88 11.01 10.70
N ASP A 151 5.81 11.64 10.21
CA ASP A 151 5.14 12.75 10.89
C ASP A 151 3.73 12.44 11.42
N ARG A 152 3.21 11.23 11.28
CA ARG A 152 1.83 10.93 11.70
C ARG A 152 1.73 9.58 12.41
N HIS A 153 1.76 9.67 13.73
CA HIS A 153 1.36 8.57 14.60
C HIS A 153 0.01 8.95 15.23
N ASP A 154 -1.08 8.58 14.56
CA ASP A 154 -2.41 8.74 15.13
C ASP A 154 -2.51 7.93 16.43
N GLN A 155 -3.17 8.50 17.43
CA GLN A 155 -3.34 7.83 18.71
C GLN A 155 -4.35 6.70 18.58
N ILE A 156 -3.95 5.50 18.95
CA ILE A 156 -4.82 4.30 18.94
C ILE A 156 -6.09 4.52 19.76
N ASP A 157 -6.01 5.22 20.89
CA ASP A 157 -7.18 5.52 21.72
C ASP A 157 -8.23 6.32 20.97
N THR A 158 -7.80 7.31 20.18
CA THR A 158 -8.70 8.10 19.32
C THR A 158 -9.35 7.23 18.24
N LEU A 159 -8.58 6.32 17.62
CA LEU A 159 -9.11 5.35 16.67
C LEU A 159 -10.16 4.45 17.32
N MET A 160 -9.84 3.84 18.46
CA MET A 160 -10.76 2.94 19.17
C MET A 160 -12.03 3.66 19.59
N LEU A 161 -11.96 4.92 20.00
CA LEU A 161 -13.13 5.75 20.30
C LEU A 161 -14.01 5.98 19.07
N ARG A 162 -13.45 6.18 17.87
CA ARG A 162 -14.23 6.28 16.63
C ARG A 162 -14.88 4.94 16.28
N LEU A 163 -14.11 3.86 16.31
CA LEU A 163 -14.59 2.52 15.98
C LEU A 163 -15.63 1.99 16.97
N SER A 164 -15.61 2.45 18.24
CA SER A 164 -16.62 2.09 19.23
C SER A 164 -18.03 2.68 18.93
N LYS A 165 -18.10 3.62 17.98
CA LYS A 165 -19.36 4.20 17.49
C LYS A 165 -19.77 3.63 16.14
N LEU A 166 -18.94 2.79 15.53
CA LEU A 166 -19.17 2.21 14.21
C LEU A 166 -19.91 0.88 14.38
N GLU A 167 -21.20 0.89 14.07
CA GLU A 167 -22.02 -0.31 14.04
C GLU A 167 -21.66 -1.20 12.84
N HIS A 168 -21.75 -2.52 13.03
CA HIS A 168 -21.60 -3.46 11.93
C HIS A 168 -22.82 -3.46 10.99
N ASP A 169 -24.00 -3.06 11.49
CA ASP A 169 -25.29 -3.13 10.77
C ASP A 169 -25.47 -4.49 10.09
N ASN A 170 -25.15 -5.53 10.84
CA ASN A 170 -25.24 -6.92 10.40
C ASN A 170 -25.72 -7.78 11.59
N PRO A 171 -26.80 -8.55 11.44
CA PRO A 171 -27.43 -9.31 12.54
C PRO A 171 -26.53 -10.39 13.14
N HIS A 172 -25.38 -10.69 12.52
CA HIS A 172 -24.40 -11.65 13.04
C HIS A 172 -23.37 -11.01 13.99
N HIS A 173 -23.44 -9.70 14.22
CA HIS A 173 -22.52 -8.97 15.11
C HIS A 173 -23.31 -8.23 16.19
N GLU A 174 -23.05 -8.56 17.45
CA GLU A 174 -23.64 -7.91 18.62
C GLU A 174 -22.85 -6.67 19.09
N TYR A 175 -21.58 -6.56 18.66
CA TYR A 175 -20.65 -5.50 19.06
C TYR A 175 -20.46 -4.49 17.93
N THR A 176 -20.12 -3.26 18.29
CA THR A 176 -19.54 -2.30 17.36
C THR A 176 -18.16 -2.80 16.88
N VAL A 177 -17.63 -2.21 15.81
CA VAL A 177 -16.29 -2.59 15.28
C VAL A 177 -15.21 -2.44 16.35
N GLY A 178 -15.22 -1.33 17.11
CA GLY A 178 -14.26 -1.10 18.18
C GLY A 178 -14.41 -2.06 19.35
N GLN A 179 -15.65 -2.35 19.78
CA GLN A 179 -15.91 -3.33 20.86
C GLN A 179 -15.43 -4.73 20.45
N HIS A 180 -15.68 -5.13 19.21
CA HIS A 180 -15.20 -6.41 18.67
C HIS A 180 -13.67 -6.51 18.75
N SER A 181 -12.97 -5.50 18.22
CA SER A 181 -11.50 -5.47 18.24
C SER A 181 -10.92 -5.47 19.65
N MET A 182 -11.51 -4.68 20.56
CA MET A 182 -11.10 -4.64 21.97
C MET A 182 -11.34 -5.96 22.70
N THR A 183 -12.48 -6.62 22.46
CA THR A 183 -12.80 -7.92 23.05
C THR A 183 -11.83 -9.00 22.57
N ALA A 184 -11.51 -9.04 21.27
CA ALA A 184 -10.52 -9.96 20.71
C ALA A 184 -9.12 -9.72 21.32
N TRP A 185 -8.71 -8.47 21.47
CA TRP A 185 -7.44 -8.09 22.08
C TRP A 185 -7.37 -8.48 23.58
N GLN A 186 -8.41 -8.21 24.35
CA GLN A 186 -8.49 -8.60 25.76
C GLN A 186 -8.47 -10.13 25.93
N TYR A 187 -9.17 -10.86 25.07
CA TYR A 187 -9.14 -12.32 25.07
C TYR A 187 -7.71 -12.84 24.83
N LEU A 188 -7.01 -12.27 23.84
CA LEU A 188 -5.64 -12.66 23.54
C LEU A 188 -4.70 -12.45 24.71
N ILE A 189 -4.73 -11.29 25.38
CA ILE A 189 -3.90 -11.01 26.57
C ILE A 189 -4.21 -11.97 27.72
N SER A 190 -5.49 -12.27 27.96
CA SER A 190 -5.88 -13.09 29.11
C SER A 190 -5.57 -14.58 28.93
N HIS A 191 -5.52 -15.09 27.70
CA HIS A 191 -5.35 -16.51 27.42
C HIS A 191 -3.97 -16.88 26.87
N TYR A 192 -3.23 -15.94 26.30
CA TYR A 192 -1.94 -16.19 25.65
C TYR A 192 -0.85 -15.28 26.23
N LYS A 193 -0.15 -15.78 27.26
CA LYS A 193 0.88 -15.00 27.97
C LYS A 193 2.08 -14.61 27.10
N ASP A 194 2.32 -15.37 26.03
CA ASP A 194 3.43 -15.18 25.10
C ASP A 194 3.04 -14.38 23.83
N ALA A 195 1.83 -13.77 23.82
CA ALA A 195 1.42 -12.93 22.71
C ALA A 195 2.35 -11.70 22.61
N ASP A 196 3.06 -11.59 21.48
CA ASP A 196 3.99 -10.49 21.25
C ASP A 196 3.27 -9.19 20.81
N ALA A 197 4.01 -8.08 20.80
CA ALA A 197 3.48 -6.77 20.45
C ALA A 197 2.91 -6.72 19.01
N VAL A 198 3.43 -7.53 18.09
CA VAL A 198 2.97 -7.60 16.69
C VAL A 198 1.58 -8.25 16.62
N LEU A 199 1.41 -9.40 17.29
CA LEU A 199 0.14 -10.11 17.32
C LEU A 199 -0.93 -9.30 18.05
N LEU A 200 -0.58 -8.68 19.19
CA LEU A 200 -1.48 -7.80 19.94
C LEU A 200 -1.93 -6.60 19.09
N ARG A 201 -0.99 -5.97 18.36
CA ARG A 201 -1.30 -4.83 17.51
C ARG A 201 -2.16 -5.24 16.31
N ALA A 202 -1.83 -6.35 15.65
CA ALA A 202 -2.61 -6.88 14.53
C ALA A 202 -4.04 -7.23 14.95
N THR A 203 -4.21 -7.87 16.11
CA THR A 203 -5.54 -8.19 16.66
C THR A 203 -6.36 -6.93 16.94
N LEU A 204 -5.74 -5.88 17.48
CA LEU A 204 -6.43 -4.62 17.76
C LEU A 204 -6.86 -3.89 16.48
N LEU A 205 -6.04 -3.98 15.42
CA LEU A 205 -6.21 -3.22 14.17
C LEU A 205 -6.86 -4.02 13.03
N HIS A 206 -7.22 -5.31 13.22
CA HIS A 206 -7.65 -6.16 12.10
C HIS A 206 -8.85 -5.63 11.32
N ASP A 207 -9.74 -4.89 11.98
CA ASP A 207 -11.00 -4.40 11.44
C ASP A 207 -11.03 -2.89 11.15
N ILE A 208 -9.89 -2.17 11.27
CA ILE A 208 -9.88 -0.70 11.08
C ILE A 208 -10.33 -0.26 9.70
N GLY A 209 -10.09 -1.09 8.68
CA GLY A 209 -10.53 -0.79 7.32
C GLY A 209 -12.05 -0.78 7.13
N LYS A 210 -12.82 -1.31 8.08
CA LYS A 210 -14.29 -1.28 8.03
C LYS A 210 -14.86 0.14 8.07
N GLU A 211 -14.16 1.07 8.74
CA GLU A 211 -14.58 2.47 8.81
C GLU A 211 -14.72 3.11 7.42
N LYS A 212 -13.84 2.77 6.48
CA LYS A 212 -13.81 3.37 5.13
C LYS A 212 -14.49 2.52 4.06
N THR A 213 -14.83 1.28 4.38
CA THR A 213 -15.36 0.34 3.38
C THR A 213 -16.81 -0.07 3.61
N LYS A 214 -17.47 0.50 4.61
CA LYS A 214 -18.88 0.22 4.92
C LYS A 214 -19.80 0.70 3.80
N VAL A 215 -20.59 -0.21 3.24
CA VAL A 215 -21.55 0.07 2.18
C VAL A 215 -22.83 -0.75 2.37
N PHE A 216 -23.96 -0.26 1.85
CA PHE A 216 -25.27 -0.93 1.88
C PHE A 216 -25.69 -1.38 0.47
N HIS A 217 -24.80 -2.11 -0.20
CA HIS A 217 -25.08 -2.76 -1.48
C HIS A 217 -24.29 -4.06 -1.60
N ASP A 218 -24.81 -5.00 -2.37
CA ASP A 218 -24.09 -6.24 -2.72
C ASP A 218 -22.94 -5.97 -3.71
N ILE A 219 -22.16 -7.01 -4.04
CA ILE A 219 -21.03 -6.91 -4.97
C ILE A 219 -21.45 -6.52 -6.41
N LYS A 220 -22.74 -6.68 -6.73
CA LYS A 220 -23.33 -6.30 -8.02
C LYS A 220 -23.89 -4.86 -8.01
N GLY A 221 -23.86 -4.19 -6.86
CA GLY A 221 -24.37 -2.84 -6.67
C GLY A 221 -25.85 -2.77 -6.31
N ASN A 222 -26.52 -3.88 -6.02
CA ASN A 222 -27.92 -3.86 -5.58
C ASN A 222 -28.00 -3.43 -4.11
N PRO A 223 -28.94 -2.55 -3.72
CA PRO A 223 -29.12 -2.13 -2.33
C PRO A 223 -29.38 -3.31 -1.39
N THR A 224 -28.81 -3.25 -0.17
CA THR A 224 -29.03 -4.23 0.90
C THR A 224 -29.34 -3.53 2.21
N GLU A 225 -30.10 -4.20 3.10
CA GLU A 225 -30.34 -3.72 4.47
C GLU A 225 -29.17 -4.02 5.40
N ILE A 226 -28.30 -4.95 5.01
CA ILE A 226 -27.11 -5.38 5.77
C ILE A 226 -25.89 -4.68 5.20
N ALA A 227 -25.03 -4.16 6.08
CA ALA A 227 -23.79 -3.55 5.67
C ALA A 227 -22.76 -4.60 5.19
N HIS A 228 -21.99 -4.22 4.18
CA HIS A 228 -20.85 -4.96 3.63
C HIS A 228 -19.58 -4.12 3.77
N PHE A 229 -18.43 -4.81 3.85
CA PHE A 229 -17.11 -4.19 4.10
C PHE A 229 -16.08 -4.71 3.09
N TYR A 230 -16.33 -4.49 1.80
CA TYR A 230 -15.47 -5.02 0.74
C TYR A 230 -14.06 -4.42 0.81
N HIS A 231 -13.06 -5.30 0.81
CA HIS A 231 -11.64 -4.95 0.86
C HIS A 231 -11.16 -4.29 2.17
N HIS A 232 -11.94 -4.41 3.26
CA HIS A 232 -11.53 -3.83 4.56
C HIS A 232 -10.16 -4.35 5.02
N GLU A 233 -9.83 -5.60 4.72
CA GLU A 233 -8.55 -6.23 5.03
C GLU A 233 -7.37 -5.54 4.32
N ARG A 234 -7.56 -5.03 3.09
CA ARG A 234 -6.54 -4.28 2.34
C ARG A 234 -6.38 -2.87 2.85
N VAL A 235 -7.51 -2.22 3.05
CA VAL A 235 -7.58 -0.87 3.61
C VAL A 235 -6.98 -0.87 5.02
N GLY A 236 -7.37 -1.82 5.87
CA GLY A 236 -6.82 -1.97 7.21
C GLY A 236 -5.32 -2.23 7.22
N ALA A 237 -4.83 -3.10 6.34
CA ALA A 237 -3.39 -3.35 6.20
C ALA A 237 -2.62 -2.08 5.80
N TYR A 238 -3.15 -1.26 4.88
CA TYR A 238 -2.53 0.01 4.49
C TYR A 238 -2.59 1.04 5.64
N ASP A 239 -3.76 1.22 6.25
CA ASP A 239 -3.96 2.22 7.32
C ASP A 239 -3.23 1.86 8.62
N SER A 240 -2.89 0.58 8.84
CA SER A 240 -2.14 0.16 10.03
C SER A 240 -0.82 0.91 10.21
N PHE A 241 -0.21 1.40 9.12
CA PHE A 241 1.03 2.19 9.19
C PHE A 241 0.87 3.51 9.93
N CYS A 242 -0.35 4.06 10.02
CA CYS A 242 -0.65 5.24 10.84
C CYS A 242 -0.60 4.95 12.36
N TYR A 243 -0.69 3.67 12.76
CA TYR A 243 -0.86 3.23 14.16
C TYR A 243 0.23 2.29 14.66
N THR A 244 1.32 2.15 13.92
CA THR A 244 2.41 1.20 14.20
C THR A 244 3.79 1.87 14.24
N GLY A 245 3.86 3.19 14.41
CA GLY A 245 5.12 3.93 14.37
C GLY A 245 6.11 3.59 15.48
N ASP A 246 5.63 3.05 16.59
CA ASP A 246 6.41 2.54 17.72
C ASP A 246 7.08 1.17 17.46
N LEU A 247 6.71 0.50 16.35
CA LEU A 247 7.24 -0.80 15.96
C LEU A 247 8.37 -0.64 14.92
N SER A 248 9.28 -1.61 14.89
CA SER A 248 10.31 -1.67 13.84
C SER A 248 9.69 -1.86 12.44
N PRO A 249 10.37 -1.47 11.34
CA PRO A 249 9.86 -1.63 9.98
C PRO A 249 9.37 -3.04 9.66
N ASN A 250 10.11 -4.08 10.07
CA ASN A 250 9.72 -5.46 9.84
C ASN A 250 8.47 -5.85 10.65
N GLN A 251 8.35 -5.39 11.88
CA GLN A 251 7.16 -5.62 12.70
C GLN A 251 5.92 -4.94 12.09
N ARG A 252 6.05 -3.73 11.59
CA ARG A 252 4.98 -2.99 10.89
C ARG A 252 4.48 -3.74 9.65
N LEU A 253 5.40 -4.24 8.83
CA LEU A 253 5.06 -5.08 7.67
C LEU A 253 4.37 -6.38 8.10
N THR A 254 4.79 -6.97 9.22
CA THR A 254 4.15 -8.18 9.76
C THR A 254 2.73 -7.89 10.28
N VAL A 255 2.51 -6.77 10.98
CA VAL A 255 1.16 -6.34 11.38
C VAL A 255 0.25 -6.19 10.16
N ALA A 256 0.70 -5.48 9.13
CA ALA A 256 -0.07 -5.30 7.89
C ALA A 256 -0.37 -6.63 7.20
N LEU A 257 0.59 -7.57 7.21
CA LEU A 257 0.40 -8.92 6.68
C LEU A 257 -0.68 -9.69 7.43
N LEU A 258 -0.66 -9.66 8.77
CA LEU A 258 -1.65 -10.34 9.60
C LEU A 258 -3.07 -9.76 9.45
N ILE A 259 -3.18 -8.45 9.21
CA ILE A 259 -4.46 -7.80 8.93
C ILE A 259 -4.98 -8.20 7.54
N ARG A 260 -4.07 -8.37 6.57
CA ARG A 260 -4.39 -8.68 5.18
C ARG A 260 -4.90 -10.11 4.96
N TRP A 261 -4.48 -11.06 5.80
CA TRP A 261 -4.71 -12.52 5.66
C TRP A 261 -5.35 -13.17 6.89
#